data_51346f65551cadb1af418809eaba40f1
#
_entry.id   51346f65551cadb1af418809eaba40f1
#
_cell.length_a   1.000
_cell.length_b   1.000
_cell.length_c   1.000
_cell.angle_alpha   90.00
_cell.angle_beta   90.00
_cell.angle_gamma   90.00
#
_symmetry.space_group_name_H-M   'P 1'
#
loop_
_entity.id
_entity.type
_entity.pdbx_description
1 polymer ?
#
loop_
_entity_poly.entity_id
_entity_poly.type
_entity_poly.pdbx_seq_one_letter_code
_entity_poly.pdbx_strand_id
1 'polypeptide(L)'
;MVDSASSKGSLYEFQKLPYHPATPRRRRTVLETIWNNLKTLLYLIQFLLKSIPIWIEIIWQWLNPPSPKSVAGWTALVTGGSNGIGKAVSLELAKSGCNVIIADIDEENGKKVVKELRKLRVKAGFFKADVSDYETIVELQRKIERDFGHVDILVNNAGIIPFLVDDEYTPENIRRIVENNVLSQFWTIKVFLPGMYSRERGHIVGLSSELGYIPRGYTRNYLTTKYAIRGFMEDLHDEIYHAGYEGKVITTTVFPAIINTRKESTERILTIPGVENFPVYSSELAGQTIVQGIRNNERKLVVPNNVKTWQLAIYEDLPRRITRLFLLQLFKG
;
A
#
# COMPACT_ATOMS: atom_id res chain seq x y z
N MET A 1 37.71 -46.86 -10.11
CA MET A 1 38.14 -45.64 -10.80
C MET A 1 36.89 -45.01 -11.35
N VAL A 2 36.38 -43.99 -10.67
CA VAL A 2 35.27 -43.19 -11.12
C VAL A 2 35.70 -41.75 -10.86
N ASP A 3 35.91 -41.01 -11.94
CA ASP A 3 36.33 -39.61 -11.92
C ASP A 3 35.24 -38.71 -11.35
N SER A 4 35.59 -37.97 -10.33
CA SER A 4 34.80 -36.89 -9.77
C SER A 4 35.07 -35.59 -10.53
N ALA A 5 34.20 -35.27 -11.50
CA ALA A 5 34.21 -33.97 -12.15
C ALA A 5 33.59 -32.93 -11.21
N SER A 6 34.44 -32.12 -10.62
CA SER A 6 34.10 -30.91 -9.85
C SER A 6 33.57 -29.84 -10.77
N SER A 7 32.25 -29.62 -10.80
CA SER A 7 31.65 -28.41 -11.40
C SER A 7 31.64 -27.27 -10.38
N LYS A 8 32.72 -26.53 -10.25
CA LYS A 8 32.71 -25.20 -9.64
C LYS A 8 32.18 -24.21 -10.67
N GLY A 9 30.87 -24.00 -10.68
CA GLY A 9 30.24 -22.89 -11.39
C GLY A 9 30.72 -21.56 -10.81
N SER A 10 31.36 -20.78 -11.64
CA SER A 10 31.76 -19.40 -11.39
C SER A 10 30.53 -18.53 -11.10
N LEU A 11 30.28 -18.24 -9.84
CA LEU A 11 29.33 -17.23 -9.43
C LEU A 11 30.02 -15.85 -9.50
N TYR A 12 29.53 -15.02 -10.45
CA TYR A 12 29.80 -13.58 -10.56
C TYR A 12 31.28 -13.18 -10.76
N GLU A 13 31.77 -13.27 -11.99
CA GLU A 13 32.76 -12.33 -12.47
C GLU A 13 32.13 -10.94 -12.54
N PHE A 14 32.24 -10.16 -11.46
CA PHE A 14 32.09 -8.71 -11.59
C PHE A 14 33.17 -8.24 -12.58
N GLN A 15 32.78 -7.97 -13.82
CA GLN A 15 33.63 -7.23 -14.73
C GLN A 15 34.06 -5.97 -13.97
N LYS A 16 35.35 -5.87 -13.64
CA LYS A 16 35.94 -4.67 -13.08
C LYS A 16 35.70 -3.57 -14.10
N LEU A 17 34.66 -2.76 -13.85
CA LEU A 17 34.48 -1.53 -14.63
C LEU A 17 35.81 -0.79 -14.60
N PRO A 18 36.35 -0.34 -15.74
CA PRO A 18 37.63 0.36 -15.78
C PRO A 18 37.52 1.56 -14.83
N TYR A 19 38.43 1.61 -13.86
CA TYR A 19 38.56 2.76 -12.97
C TYR A 19 38.98 3.95 -13.83
N HIS A 20 38.04 4.81 -14.16
CA HIS A 20 38.33 6.12 -14.72
C HIS A 20 38.70 7.03 -13.55
N PRO A 21 39.96 7.45 -13.40
CA PRO A 21 40.34 8.41 -12.38
C PRO A 21 39.45 9.65 -12.58
N ALA A 22 38.81 10.08 -11.48
CA ALA A 22 37.96 11.25 -11.52
C ALA A 22 38.81 12.42 -12.08
N THR A 23 38.38 12.99 -13.18
CA THR A 23 39.02 14.18 -13.76
C THR A 23 39.09 15.25 -12.67
N PRO A 24 40.25 15.86 -12.43
CA PRO A 24 40.39 16.85 -11.36
C PRO A 24 39.35 17.94 -11.56
N ARG A 25 38.47 18.14 -10.57
CA ARG A 25 37.43 19.18 -10.63
C ARG A 25 38.10 20.51 -10.82
N ARG A 26 37.95 21.10 -12.04
CA ARG A 26 38.43 22.44 -12.32
C ARG A 26 37.86 23.39 -11.26
N ARG A 27 38.76 24.14 -10.56
CA ARG A 27 38.33 25.18 -9.62
C ARG A 27 37.50 26.22 -10.39
N ARG A 28 36.25 26.37 -10.02
CA ARG A 28 35.35 27.40 -10.62
C ARG A 28 35.91 28.77 -10.31
N THR A 29 35.88 29.66 -11.27
CA THR A 29 36.22 31.06 -11.05
C THR A 29 35.15 31.72 -10.18
N VAL A 30 35.49 32.84 -9.53
CA VAL A 30 34.54 33.62 -8.73
C VAL A 30 33.33 34.01 -9.58
N LEU A 31 33.55 34.45 -10.83
CA LEU A 31 32.51 34.82 -11.75
C LEU A 31 31.59 33.65 -12.12
N GLU A 32 32.14 32.45 -12.35
CA GLU A 32 31.34 31.23 -12.60
C GLU A 32 30.48 30.86 -11.38
N THR A 33 30.99 31.07 -10.18
CA THR A 33 30.26 30.80 -8.93
C THR A 33 29.12 31.80 -8.77
N ILE A 34 29.37 33.10 -8.96
CA ILE A 34 28.32 34.14 -8.91
C ILE A 34 27.24 33.86 -9.96
N TRP A 35 27.63 33.55 -11.21
CA TRP A 35 26.68 33.24 -12.28
C TRP A 35 25.81 32.01 -11.98
N ASN A 36 26.41 30.95 -11.43
CA ASN A 36 25.65 29.76 -11.04
C ASN A 36 24.68 30.05 -9.88
N ASN A 37 25.11 30.85 -8.89
CA ASN A 37 24.24 31.26 -7.78
C ASN A 37 23.07 32.12 -8.31
N LEU A 38 23.31 33.04 -9.26
CA LEU A 38 22.27 33.86 -9.88
C LEU A 38 21.25 32.97 -10.65
N LYS A 39 21.76 32.02 -11.46
CA LYS A 39 20.88 31.02 -12.12
C LYS A 39 20.03 30.24 -11.12
N THR A 40 20.64 29.74 -10.05
CA THR A 40 19.91 29.02 -9.00
C THR A 40 18.83 29.87 -8.37
N LEU A 41 19.15 31.16 -8.08
CA LEU A 41 18.15 32.10 -7.56
C LEU A 41 17.00 32.32 -8.54
N LEU A 42 17.29 32.49 -9.83
CA LEU A 42 16.27 32.64 -10.87
C LEU A 42 15.40 31.40 -10.99
N TYR A 43 15.97 30.20 -10.92
CA TYR A 43 15.18 28.95 -10.89
C TYR A 43 14.30 28.85 -9.66
N LEU A 44 14.78 29.25 -8.49
CA LEU A 44 13.97 29.28 -7.26
C LEU A 44 12.80 30.25 -7.37
N ILE A 45 13.06 31.47 -7.92
CA ILE A 45 12.00 32.47 -8.17
C ILE A 45 10.97 31.89 -9.15
N GLN A 46 11.41 31.31 -10.25
CA GLN A 46 10.52 30.67 -11.21
C GLN A 46 9.68 29.55 -10.58
N PHE A 47 10.32 28.70 -9.77
CA PHE A 47 9.63 27.63 -9.05
C PHE A 47 8.56 28.20 -8.11
N LEU A 48 8.90 29.21 -7.31
CA LEU A 48 7.94 29.85 -6.41
C LEU A 48 6.76 30.47 -7.18
N LEU A 49 7.03 31.19 -8.26
CA LEU A 49 5.96 31.79 -9.07
C LEU A 49 5.04 30.73 -9.71
N LYS A 50 5.63 29.63 -10.23
CA LYS A 50 4.86 28.52 -10.82
C LYS A 50 4.09 27.72 -9.77
N SER A 51 4.51 27.71 -8.52
CA SER A 51 3.82 27.00 -7.44
C SER A 51 2.62 27.77 -6.87
N ILE A 52 2.54 29.10 -7.07
CA ILE A 52 1.44 29.93 -6.54
C ILE A 52 0.05 29.41 -6.97
N PRO A 53 -0.25 29.18 -8.27
CA PRO A 53 -1.56 28.69 -8.67
C PRO A 53 -1.88 27.31 -8.07
N ILE A 54 -0.87 26.45 -7.90
CA ILE A 54 -1.03 25.13 -7.26
C ILE A 54 -1.43 25.31 -5.79
N TRP A 55 -0.77 26.23 -5.06
CA TRP A 55 -1.12 26.52 -3.67
C TRP A 55 -2.52 27.11 -3.54
N ILE A 56 -2.93 27.99 -4.47
CA ILE A 56 -4.29 28.55 -4.50
C ILE A 56 -5.30 27.42 -4.69
N GLU A 57 -5.06 26.50 -5.62
CA GLU A 57 -5.92 25.34 -5.85
C GLU A 57 -6.01 24.43 -4.62
N ILE A 58 -4.88 24.11 -3.98
CA ILE A 58 -4.84 23.30 -2.74
C ILE A 58 -5.66 23.96 -1.63
N ILE A 59 -5.48 25.28 -1.41
CA ILE A 59 -6.23 26.03 -0.41
C ILE A 59 -7.72 26.06 -0.75
N TRP A 60 -8.06 26.26 -2.03
CA TRP A 60 -9.43 26.25 -2.49
C TRP A 60 -10.12 24.89 -2.26
N GLN A 61 -9.44 23.78 -2.61
CA GLN A 61 -9.94 22.44 -2.38
C GLN A 61 -10.07 22.13 -0.87
N TRP A 62 -9.19 22.66 -0.04
CA TRP A 62 -9.28 22.53 1.40
C TRP A 62 -10.49 23.26 1.99
N LEU A 63 -10.79 24.46 1.49
CA LEU A 63 -11.97 25.25 1.88
C LEU A 63 -13.27 24.72 1.28
N ASN A 64 -13.21 24.12 0.10
CA ASN A 64 -14.32 23.58 -0.67
C ASN A 64 -14.02 22.14 -1.08
N PRO A 65 -14.04 21.18 -0.14
CA PRO A 65 -13.71 19.80 -0.45
C PRO A 65 -14.68 19.24 -1.50
N PRO A 66 -14.19 18.56 -2.54
CA PRO A 66 -15.04 17.98 -3.56
C PRO A 66 -15.99 16.93 -2.96
N SER A 67 -17.16 16.81 -3.53
CA SER A 67 -18.12 15.76 -3.13
C SER A 67 -17.51 14.37 -3.34
N PRO A 68 -17.73 13.42 -2.41
CA PRO A 68 -17.27 12.06 -2.57
C PRO A 68 -17.79 11.44 -3.86
N LYS A 69 -16.90 10.82 -4.65
CA LYS A 69 -17.31 10.16 -5.90
C LYS A 69 -18.30 9.02 -5.64
N SER A 70 -19.25 8.84 -6.56
CA SER A 70 -20.09 7.65 -6.57
C SER A 70 -19.30 6.45 -7.07
N VAL A 71 -19.41 5.33 -6.38
CA VAL A 71 -18.88 4.03 -6.81
C VAL A 71 -20.03 3.04 -7.14
N ALA A 72 -21.26 3.53 -7.19
CA ALA A 72 -22.41 2.71 -7.54
C ALA A 72 -22.26 2.13 -8.97
N GLY A 73 -22.47 0.83 -9.09
CA GLY A 73 -22.30 0.09 -10.34
C GLY A 73 -20.85 -0.25 -10.70
N TRP A 74 -19.84 0.28 -9.97
CA TRP A 74 -18.45 -0.12 -10.13
C TRP A 74 -18.25 -1.56 -9.65
N THR A 75 -17.19 -2.22 -10.13
CA THR A 75 -16.82 -3.57 -9.70
C THR A 75 -15.52 -3.50 -8.90
N ALA A 76 -15.58 -3.92 -7.64
CA ALA A 76 -14.43 -3.99 -6.76
C ALA A 76 -13.93 -5.42 -6.59
N LEU A 77 -12.62 -5.62 -6.70
CA LEU A 77 -11.93 -6.84 -6.30
C LEU A 77 -11.24 -6.58 -4.96
N VAL A 78 -11.58 -7.37 -3.95
CA VAL A 78 -10.95 -7.31 -2.61
C VAL A 78 -10.20 -8.61 -2.36
N THR A 79 -8.87 -8.53 -2.29
CA THR A 79 -8.04 -9.67 -1.90
C THR A 79 -8.04 -9.83 -0.38
N GLY A 80 -8.08 -11.07 0.12
CA GLY A 80 -8.23 -11.32 1.56
C GLY A 80 -9.58 -10.83 2.11
N GLY A 81 -10.64 -10.89 1.30
CA GLY A 81 -11.96 -10.33 1.61
C GLY A 81 -12.86 -11.19 2.50
N SER A 82 -12.40 -12.36 2.90
CA SER A 82 -13.22 -13.30 3.70
C SER A 82 -13.31 -12.92 5.19
N ASN A 83 -12.38 -12.12 5.70
CA ASN A 83 -12.28 -11.78 7.12
C ASN A 83 -11.77 -10.35 7.34
N GLY A 84 -11.86 -9.87 8.57
CA GLY A 84 -11.22 -8.65 9.07
C GLY A 84 -11.50 -7.41 8.24
N ILE A 85 -10.44 -6.65 7.93
CA ILE A 85 -10.52 -5.39 7.17
C ILE A 85 -11.12 -5.64 5.77
N GLY A 86 -10.66 -6.70 5.08
CA GLY A 86 -11.15 -7.02 3.74
C GLY A 86 -12.64 -7.29 3.69
N LYS A 87 -13.19 -8.06 4.66
CA LYS A 87 -14.63 -8.27 4.81
C LYS A 87 -15.36 -6.94 5.05
N ALA A 88 -14.86 -6.11 5.96
CA ALA A 88 -15.48 -4.84 6.29
C ALA A 88 -15.50 -3.87 5.11
N VAL A 89 -14.39 -3.76 4.37
CA VAL A 89 -14.30 -2.97 3.12
C VAL A 89 -15.28 -3.50 2.07
N SER A 90 -15.37 -4.82 1.92
CA SER A 90 -16.32 -5.45 0.98
C SER A 90 -17.78 -5.08 1.27
N LEU A 91 -18.17 -5.11 2.55
CA LEU A 91 -19.50 -4.72 2.99
C LEU A 91 -19.79 -3.23 2.77
N GLU A 92 -18.84 -2.35 3.07
CA GLU A 92 -19.02 -0.89 2.88
C GLU A 92 -19.04 -0.50 1.39
N LEU A 93 -18.26 -1.16 0.53
CA LEU A 93 -18.34 -0.99 -0.91
C LEU A 93 -19.71 -1.42 -1.44
N ALA A 94 -20.23 -2.56 -0.98
CA ALA A 94 -21.54 -3.03 -1.36
C ALA A 94 -22.67 -2.09 -0.88
N LYS A 95 -22.58 -1.55 0.35
CA LYS A 95 -23.51 -0.50 0.84
C LYS A 95 -23.47 0.75 -0.03
N SER A 96 -22.33 1.04 -0.65
CA SER A 96 -22.16 2.15 -1.59
C SER A 96 -22.61 1.81 -3.02
N GLY A 97 -23.24 0.65 -3.23
CA GLY A 97 -23.79 0.19 -4.52
C GLY A 97 -22.75 -0.42 -5.46
N CYS A 98 -21.56 -0.75 -4.98
CA CYS A 98 -20.50 -1.39 -5.76
C CYS A 98 -20.74 -2.90 -5.86
N ASN A 99 -20.51 -3.49 -7.04
CA ASN A 99 -20.41 -4.94 -7.18
C ASN A 99 -19.09 -5.39 -6.54
N VAL A 100 -19.09 -6.51 -5.83
CA VAL A 100 -17.94 -6.93 -5.04
C VAL A 100 -17.52 -8.36 -5.35
N ILE A 101 -16.23 -8.51 -5.61
CA ILE A 101 -15.56 -9.78 -5.81
C ILE A 101 -14.59 -9.99 -4.67
N ILE A 102 -14.67 -11.15 -4.02
CA ILE A 102 -13.74 -11.58 -3.00
C ILE A 102 -12.80 -12.61 -3.60
N ALA A 103 -11.49 -12.37 -3.48
CA ALA A 103 -10.45 -13.35 -3.75
C ALA A 103 -9.74 -13.72 -2.43
N ASP A 104 -9.83 -14.98 -2.03
CA ASP A 104 -9.30 -15.44 -0.75
C ASP A 104 -9.02 -16.95 -0.80
N ILE A 105 -8.13 -17.44 0.07
CA ILE A 105 -7.91 -18.88 0.26
C ILE A 105 -8.98 -19.51 1.15
N ASP A 106 -9.64 -18.71 2.01
CA ASP A 106 -10.68 -19.12 2.95
C ASP A 106 -12.05 -19.20 2.24
N GLU A 107 -12.31 -20.31 1.60
CA GLU A 107 -13.51 -20.54 0.80
C GLU A 107 -14.78 -20.53 1.64
N GLU A 108 -14.74 -21.09 2.83
CA GLU A 108 -15.93 -21.20 3.68
C GLU A 108 -16.44 -19.81 4.10
N ASN A 109 -15.55 -19.00 4.69
CA ASN A 109 -15.92 -17.65 5.12
C ASN A 109 -16.16 -16.73 3.93
N GLY A 110 -15.42 -16.85 2.83
CA GLY A 110 -15.65 -16.07 1.60
C GLY A 110 -17.06 -16.28 1.04
N LYS A 111 -17.54 -17.52 0.97
CA LYS A 111 -18.93 -17.82 0.55
C LYS A 111 -19.97 -17.25 1.51
N LYS A 112 -19.70 -17.24 2.84
CA LYS A 112 -20.58 -16.60 3.82
C LYS A 112 -20.69 -15.09 3.57
N VAL A 113 -19.56 -14.43 3.37
CA VAL A 113 -19.50 -12.98 3.09
C VAL A 113 -20.23 -12.66 1.79
N VAL A 114 -20.05 -13.43 0.72
CA VAL A 114 -20.81 -13.22 -0.53
C VAL A 114 -22.32 -13.30 -0.31
N LYS A 115 -22.81 -14.20 0.54
CA LYS A 115 -24.23 -14.24 0.89
C LYS A 115 -24.69 -12.96 1.60
N GLU A 116 -23.85 -12.40 2.48
CA GLU A 116 -24.12 -11.11 3.15
C GLU A 116 -24.17 -9.97 2.12
N LEU A 117 -23.20 -9.91 1.19
CA LEU A 117 -23.11 -8.88 0.13
C LEU A 117 -24.35 -8.90 -0.78
N ARG A 118 -24.81 -10.07 -1.18
CA ARG A 118 -26.00 -10.21 -2.05
C ARG A 118 -27.29 -9.69 -1.41
N LYS A 119 -27.39 -9.71 -0.07
CA LYS A 119 -28.52 -9.07 0.64
C LYS A 119 -28.57 -7.55 0.44
N LEU A 120 -27.45 -6.92 0.07
CA LEU A 120 -27.36 -5.50 -0.22
C LEU A 120 -27.72 -5.17 -1.70
N ARG A 121 -28.28 -6.15 -2.44
CA ARG A 121 -28.76 -6.01 -3.83
C ARG A 121 -27.65 -5.62 -4.83
N VAL A 122 -26.43 -6.03 -4.59
CA VAL A 122 -25.31 -5.90 -5.51
C VAL A 122 -24.90 -7.26 -6.07
N LYS A 123 -24.26 -7.28 -7.25
CA LYS A 123 -23.64 -8.50 -7.77
C LYS A 123 -22.40 -8.80 -6.91
N ALA A 124 -22.31 -10.04 -6.41
CA ALA A 124 -21.18 -10.46 -5.59
C ALA A 124 -20.73 -11.88 -5.92
N GLY A 125 -19.42 -12.11 -5.93
CA GLY A 125 -18.80 -13.40 -6.21
C GLY A 125 -17.59 -13.67 -5.32
N PHE A 126 -17.27 -14.96 -5.19
CA PHE A 126 -16.09 -15.47 -4.51
C PHE A 126 -15.26 -16.30 -5.48
N PHE A 127 -13.95 -16.05 -5.47
CA PHE A 127 -12.97 -16.88 -6.17
C PHE A 127 -11.90 -17.32 -5.17
N LYS A 128 -11.69 -18.63 -5.06
CA LYS A 128 -10.59 -19.18 -4.31
C LYS A 128 -9.28 -18.86 -5.04
N ALA A 129 -8.41 -18.07 -4.42
CA ALA A 129 -7.16 -17.64 -5.02
C ALA A 129 -6.09 -17.45 -3.95
N ASP A 130 -4.92 -18.01 -4.20
CA ASP A 130 -3.70 -17.67 -3.48
C ASP A 130 -3.04 -16.50 -4.22
N VAL A 131 -3.01 -15.34 -3.59
CA VAL A 131 -2.47 -14.13 -4.21
C VAL A 131 -0.94 -14.12 -4.32
N SER A 132 -0.26 -15.05 -3.65
CA SER A 132 1.20 -15.19 -3.75
C SER A 132 1.63 -15.83 -5.08
N ASP A 133 0.71 -16.53 -5.78
CA ASP A 133 0.96 -17.17 -7.06
C ASP A 133 0.48 -16.32 -8.23
N TYR A 134 1.40 -15.94 -9.10
CA TYR A 134 1.13 -15.10 -10.28
C TYR A 134 0.14 -15.72 -11.26
N GLU A 135 0.28 -17.03 -11.56
CA GLU A 135 -0.60 -17.70 -12.53
C GLU A 135 -2.03 -17.79 -12.00
N THR A 136 -2.19 -17.95 -10.69
CA THR A 136 -3.50 -17.88 -10.03
C THR A 136 -4.15 -16.51 -10.24
N ILE A 137 -3.40 -15.41 -10.19
CA ILE A 137 -3.93 -14.06 -10.43
C ILE A 137 -4.31 -13.86 -11.91
N VAL A 138 -3.52 -14.39 -12.84
CA VAL A 138 -3.86 -14.35 -14.28
C VAL A 138 -5.16 -15.13 -14.56
N GLU A 139 -5.32 -16.31 -13.95
CA GLU A 139 -6.54 -17.10 -14.10
C GLU A 139 -7.74 -16.41 -13.43
N LEU A 140 -7.53 -15.79 -12.26
CA LEU A 140 -8.54 -15.01 -11.56
C LEU A 140 -9.07 -13.88 -12.44
N GLN A 141 -8.22 -13.13 -13.11
CA GLN A 141 -8.61 -12.05 -14.02
C GLN A 141 -9.51 -12.57 -15.15
N ARG A 142 -9.13 -13.68 -15.80
CA ARG A 142 -9.93 -14.28 -16.87
C ARG A 142 -11.33 -14.69 -16.38
N LYS A 143 -11.42 -15.26 -15.18
CA LYS A 143 -12.73 -15.62 -14.56
C LYS A 143 -13.55 -14.38 -14.24
N ILE A 144 -12.91 -13.32 -13.73
CA ILE A 144 -13.58 -12.05 -13.43
C ILE A 144 -14.09 -11.38 -14.71
N GLU A 145 -13.29 -11.34 -15.77
CA GLU A 145 -13.71 -10.75 -17.05
C GLU A 145 -14.93 -11.46 -17.63
N ARG A 146 -14.96 -12.77 -17.57
CA ARG A 146 -16.13 -13.57 -18.03
C ARG A 146 -17.37 -13.30 -17.19
N ASP A 147 -17.23 -13.25 -15.85
CA ASP A 147 -18.39 -13.27 -14.94
C ASP A 147 -18.83 -11.87 -14.51
N PHE A 148 -17.92 -10.89 -14.47
CA PHE A 148 -18.15 -9.52 -13.96
C PHE A 148 -17.76 -8.42 -14.95
N GLY A 149 -17.04 -8.75 -16.01
CA GLY A 149 -16.57 -7.82 -17.02
C GLY A 149 -15.21 -7.22 -16.69
N HIS A 150 -15.14 -6.33 -15.73
CA HIS A 150 -13.87 -5.66 -15.40
C HIS A 150 -13.80 -5.26 -13.91
N VAL A 151 -12.61 -4.89 -13.47
CA VAL A 151 -12.35 -4.37 -12.12
C VAL A 151 -12.11 -2.87 -12.20
N ASP A 152 -12.92 -2.09 -11.50
CA ASP A 152 -12.77 -0.64 -11.35
C ASP A 152 -12.02 -0.27 -10.06
N ILE A 153 -12.20 -1.06 -8.99
CA ILE A 153 -11.50 -0.86 -7.71
C ILE A 153 -10.75 -2.14 -7.37
N LEU A 154 -9.43 -2.04 -7.20
CA LEU A 154 -8.59 -3.14 -6.72
C LEU A 154 -8.15 -2.82 -5.29
N VAL A 155 -8.60 -3.64 -4.33
CA VAL A 155 -8.20 -3.53 -2.92
C VAL A 155 -7.22 -4.65 -2.59
N ASN A 156 -5.94 -4.32 -2.59
CA ASN A 156 -4.84 -5.20 -2.18
C ASN A 156 -4.75 -5.23 -0.66
N ASN A 157 -5.61 -6.06 -0.06
CA ASN A 157 -5.71 -6.21 1.40
C ASN A 157 -5.11 -7.54 1.90
N ALA A 158 -5.04 -8.58 1.08
CA ALA A 158 -4.46 -9.85 1.46
C ALA A 158 -3.07 -9.68 2.07
N GLY A 159 -2.81 -10.36 3.16
CA GLY A 159 -1.53 -10.30 3.84
C GLY A 159 -1.54 -11.13 5.13
N ILE A 160 -0.35 -11.50 5.55
CA ILE A 160 -0.12 -12.28 6.78
C ILE A 160 0.74 -11.50 7.76
N ILE A 161 0.55 -11.80 9.05
CA ILE A 161 1.32 -11.23 10.15
C ILE A 161 2.16 -12.37 10.74
N PRO A 162 3.50 -12.28 10.77
CA PRO A 162 4.39 -13.42 11.01
C PRO A 162 4.32 -13.98 12.44
N PHE A 163 4.07 -13.14 13.44
CA PHE A 163 3.98 -13.61 14.83
C PHE A 163 2.72 -14.45 15.13
N LEU A 164 1.91 -14.73 14.10
CA LEU A 164 0.87 -15.75 14.16
C LEU A 164 1.38 -17.13 13.75
N VAL A 165 2.65 -17.24 13.35
CA VAL A 165 3.33 -18.46 12.93
C VAL A 165 4.44 -18.75 13.93
N ASP A 166 4.49 -19.97 14.48
CA ASP A 166 5.26 -20.34 15.67
C ASP A 166 6.79 -20.21 15.57
N ASP A 167 7.37 -19.93 14.41
CA ASP A 167 8.81 -19.74 14.25
C ASP A 167 9.11 -18.56 13.32
N GLU A 168 9.27 -17.38 13.92
CA GLU A 168 9.16 -16.09 13.24
C GLU A 168 10.24 -15.80 12.19
N TYR A 169 11.43 -16.39 12.33
CA TYR A 169 12.61 -16.01 11.55
C TYR A 169 13.21 -17.14 10.71
N THR A 170 12.43 -18.15 10.37
CA THR A 170 12.90 -19.14 9.41
C THR A 170 12.96 -18.56 8.00
N PRO A 171 13.86 -19.02 7.14
CA PRO A 171 13.91 -18.60 5.74
C PRO A 171 12.57 -18.77 5.01
N GLU A 172 11.83 -19.82 5.33
CA GLU A 172 10.51 -20.15 4.76
C GLU A 172 9.47 -19.11 5.16
N ASN A 173 9.41 -18.73 6.44
CA ASN A 173 8.49 -17.72 6.94
C ASN A 173 8.82 -16.33 6.38
N ILE A 174 10.10 -16.00 6.23
CA ILE A 174 10.54 -14.74 5.60
C ILE A 174 10.09 -14.69 4.12
N ARG A 175 10.29 -15.76 3.35
CA ARG A 175 9.81 -15.83 1.97
C ARG A 175 8.30 -15.69 1.91
N ARG A 176 7.59 -16.50 2.68
CA ARG A 176 6.13 -16.52 2.72
C ARG A 176 5.52 -15.16 3.01
N ILE A 177 6.08 -14.39 3.96
CA ILE A 177 5.55 -13.04 4.25
C ILE A 177 5.82 -12.06 3.12
N VAL A 178 6.96 -12.13 2.45
CA VAL A 178 7.28 -11.29 1.30
C VAL A 178 6.40 -11.64 0.11
N GLU A 179 6.21 -12.92 -0.19
CA GLU A 179 5.33 -13.39 -1.26
C GLU A 179 3.89 -12.93 -1.05
N ASN A 180 3.35 -13.13 0.16
CA ASN A 180 1.96 -12.75 0.45
C ASN A 180 1.74 -11.24 0.57
N ASN A 181 2.63 -10.50 1.21
CA ASN A 181 2.37 -9.09 1.51
C ASN A 181 2.86 -8.15 0.41
N VAL A 182 3.93 -8.51 -0.30
CA VAL A 182 4.59 -7.63 -1.27
C VAL A 182 4.36 -8.13 -2.69
N LEU A 183 4.84 -9.34 -3.04
CA LEU A 183 4.76 -9.84 -4.42
C LEU A 183 3.32 -9.96 -4.90
N SER A 184 2.37 -10.32 -4.05
CA SER A 184 0.95 -10.35 -4.38
C SER A 184 0.43 -9.02 -4.93
N GLN A 185 0.91 -7.88 -4.42
CA GLN A 185 0.50 -6.57 -4.92
C GLN A 185 1.13 -6.27 -6.29
N PHE A 186 2.37 -6.71 -6.54
CA PHE A 186 2.97 -6.63 -7.88
C PHE A 186 2.15 -7.44 -8.88
N TRP A 187 1.76 -8.67 -8.52
CA TRP A 187 1.01 -9.55 -9.41
C TRP A 187 -0.37 -9.00 -9.76
N THR A 188 -1.13 -8.58 -8.76
CA THR A 188 -2.46 -8.02 -8.99
C THR A 188 -2.40 -6.73 -9.81
N ILE A 189 -1.47 -5.82 -9.53
CA ILE A 189 -1.34 -4.57 -10.28
C ILE A 189 -0.88 -4.85 -11.72
N LYS A 190 0.11 -5.72 -11.92
CA LYS A 190 0.56 -6.12 -13.26
C LYS A 190 -0.58 -6.65 -14.11
N VAL A 191 -1.52 -7.39 -13.51
CA VAL A 191 -2.63 -8.03 -14.23
C VAL A 191 -3.80 -7.07 -14.45
N PHE A 192 -4.17 -6.24 -13.47
CA PHE A 192 -5.39 -5.44 -13.54
C PHE A 192 -5.18 -4.00 -14.03
N LEU A 193 -4.00 -3.40 -13.83
CA LEU A 193 -3.71 -2.01 -14.21
C LEU A 193 -3.87 -1.74 -15.72
N PRO A 194 -3.42 -2.61 -16.66
CA PRO A 194 -3.60 -2.37 -18.09
C PRO A 194 -5.07 -2.19 -18.49
N GLY A 195 -5.96 -2.96 -17.87
CA GLY A 195 -7.40 -2.81 -18.09
C GLY A 195 -7.96 -1.50 -17.53
N MET A 196 -7.41 -0.96 -16.45
CA MET A 196 -7.78 0.36 -15.92
C MET A 196 -7.29 1.48 -16.85
N TYR A 197 -6.09 1.37 -17.38
CA TYR A 197 -5.55 2.32 -18.38
C TYR A 197 -6.41 2.36 -19.64
N SER A 198 -6.76 1.19 -20.21
CA SER A 198 -7.55 1.13 -21.44
C SER A 198 -8.94 1.75 -21.31
N ARG A 199 -9.51 1.77 -20.12
CA ARG A 199 -10.81 2.38 -19.81
C ARG A 199 -10.72 3.78 -19.23
N GLU A 200 -9.49 4.28 -19.01
CA GLU A 200 -9.22 5.55 -18.33
C GLU A 200 -9.96 5.65 -16.98
N ARG A 201 -10.12 4.53 -16.28
CA ARG A 201 -10.85 4.45 -15.04
C ARG A 201 -10.33 3.35 -14.14
N GLY A 202 -9.90 3.71 -12.93
CA GLY A 202 -9.44 2.76 -11.94
C GLY A 202 -9.19 3.38 -10.57
N HIS A 203 -9.23 2.55 -9.53
CA HIS A 203 -8.78 2.92 -8.20
C HIS A 203 -8.06 1.74 -7.55
N ILE A 204 -6.78 1.92 -7.25
CA ILE A 204 -5.93 0.92 -6.63
C ILE A 204 -5.70 1.30 -5.17
N VAL A 205 -5.99 0.36 -4.28
CA VAL A 205 -5.82 0.53 -2.83
C VAL A 205 -4.78 -0.47 -2.33
N GLY A 206 -3.69 0.02 -1.75
CA GLY A 206 -2.66 -0.81 -1.14
C GLY A 206 -2.70 -0.72 0.40
N LEU A 207 -2.88 -1.85 1.08
CA LEU A 207 -2.88 -1.88 2.54
C LEU A 207 -1.46 -2.02 3.08
N SER A 208 -0.89 -0.89 3.53
CA SER A 208 0.33 -0.85 4.34
C SER A 208 -0.02 -1.05 5.83
N SER A 209 0.49 -0.23 6.71
CA SER A 209 0.25 -0.17 8.16
C SER A 209 0.83 1.14 8.68
N GLU A 210 0.44 1.60 9.87
CA GLU A 210 1.18 2.64 10.57
C GLU A 210 2.65 2.25 10.79
N LEU A 211 2.95 0.94 10.85
CA LEU A 211 4.32 0.41 10.86
C LEU A 211 5.09 0.68 9.56
N GLY A 212 4.43 1.10 8.49
CA GLY A 212 5.06 1.63 7.28
C GLY A 212 5.66 3.03 7.45
N TYR A 213 5.46 3.67 8.60
CA TYR A 213 6.07 4.95 9.01
C TYR A 213 6.86 4.81 10.31
N ILE A 214 6.29 4.16 11.32
CA ILE A 214 6.80 4.16 12.68
C ILE A 214 7.24 2.75 13.09
N PRO A 215 8.55 2.44 13.14
CA PRO A 215 9.03 1.15 13.61
C PRO A 215 8.83 1.01 15.12
N ARG A 216 8.36 -0.18 15.55
CA ARG A 216 8.07 -0.50 16.96
C ARG A 216 9.03 -1.49 17.60
N GLY A 217 9.93 -2.08 16.81
CA GLY A 217 10.75 -3.22 17.23
C GLY A 217 9.96 -4.54 17.12
N TYR A 218 10.65 -5.66 17.25
CA TYR A 218 10.09 -7.04 17.25
C TYR A 218 9.22 -7.44 16.05
N THR A 219 9.08 -6.60 15.02
CA THR A 219 8.19 -6.83 13.87
C THR A 219 8.92 -6.72 12.53
N ARG A 220 10.25 -6.96 12.50
CA ARG A 220 11.11 -6.71 11.32
C ARG A 220 10.54 -7.22 10.01
N ASN A 221 10.12 -8.49 9.97
CA ASN A 221 9.63 -9.13 8.75
C ASN A 221 8.37 -8.44 8.23
N TYR A 222 7.40 -8.21 9.11
CA TYR A 222 6.16 -7.54 8.77
C TYR A 222 6.39 -6.05 8.42
N LEU A 223 7.12 -5.34 9.26
CA LEU A 223 7.46 -3.94 9.07
C LEU A 223 8.12 -3.71 7.71
N THR A 224 9.11 -4.53 7.35
CA THR A 224 9.80 -4.44 6.06
C THR A 224 8.80 -4.54 4.90
N THR A 225 7.84 -5.47 4.97
CA THR A 225 6.82 -5.58 3.91
C THR A 225 5.91 -4.35 3.84
N LYS A 226 5.59 -3.72 4.98
CA LYS A 226 4.72 -2.54 5.01
C LYS A 226 5.43 -1.27 4.53
N TYR A 227 6.74 -1.13 4.77
CA TYR A 227 7.57 -0.11 4.11
C TYR A 227 7.68 -0.36 2.59
N ALA A 228 7.86 -1.61 2.17
CA ALA A 228 7.90 -1.97 0.76
C ALA A 228 6.60 -1.58 0.03
N ILE A 229 5.43 -1.88 0.62
CA ILE A 229 4.13 -1.51 0.06
C ILE A 229 4.00 0.02 -0.04
N ARG A 230 4.42 0.76 1.00
CA ARG A 230 4.41 2.22 0.96
C ARG A 230 5.24 2.74 -0.21
N GLY A 231 6.49 2.29 -0.35
CA GLY A 231 7.38 2.71 -1.45
C GLY A 231 6.81 2.34 -2.82
N PHE A 232 6.31 1.12 -2.96
CA PHE A 232 5.69 0.64 -4.19
C PHE A 232 4.47 1.48 -4.61
N MET A 233 3.59 1.84 -3.67
CA MET A 233 2.40 2.65 -3.97
C MET A 233 2.74 4.12 -4.29
N GLU A 234 3.82 4.67 -3.73
CA GLU A 234 4.32 6.00 -4.08
C GLU A 234 4.84 6.01 -5.52
N ASP A 235 5.68 5.05 -5.89
CA ASP A 235 6.23 4.93 -7.24
C ASP A 235 5.13 4.66 -8.28
N LEU A 236 4.17 3.78 -7.96
CA LEU A 236 3.00 3.54 -8.82
C LEU A 236 2.19 4.82 -9.06
N HIS A 237 2.05 5.68 -8.05
CA HIS A 237 1.35 6.97 -8.21
C HIS A 237 2.06 7.84 -9.25
N ASP A 238 3.39 7.95 -9.15
CA ASP A 238 4.19 8.75 -10.06
C ASP A 238 4.25 8.12 -11.47
N GLU A 239 4.28 6.77 -11.57
CA GLU A 239 4.15 6.05 -12.85
C GLU A 239 2.84 6.40 -13.56
N ILE A 240 1.71 6.37 -12.85
CA ILE A 240 0.38 6.73 -13.39
C ILE A 240 0.36 8.20 -13.88
N TYR A 241 0.98 9.10 -13.13
CA TYR A 241 1.13 10.51 -13.54
C TYR A 241 1.93 10.63 -14.85
N HIS A 242 3.11 10.02 -14.90
CA HIS A 242 3.99 10.07 -16.08
C HIS A 242 3.39 9.37 -17.30
N ALA A 243 2.56 8.36 -17.10
CA ALA A 243 1.82 7.68 -18.16
C ALA A 243 0.60 8.49 -18.68
N GLY A 244 0.27 9.64 -18.07
CA GLY A 244 -0.82 10.51 -18.51
C GLY A 244 -2.22 10.09 -18.04
N TYR A 245 -2.30 9.27 -16.98
CA TYR A 245 -3.57 8.80 -16.41
C TYR A 245 -3.90 9.45 -15.06
N GLU A 246 -3.24 10.56 -14.73
CA GLU A 246 -3.57 11.33 -13.53
C GLU A 246 -5.06 11.71 -13.52
N GLY A 247 -5.71 11.56 -12.37
CA GLY A 247 -7.14 11.82 -12.21
C GLY A 247 -8.07 10.73 -12.80
N LYS A 248 -7.58 9.85 -13.68
CA LYS A 248 -8.32 8.74 -14.29
C LYS A 248 -8.11 7.43 -13.54
N VAL A 249 -6.87 7.13 -13.19
CA VAL A 249 -6.49 6.01 -12.33
C VAL A 249 -5.92 6.57 -11.03
N ILE A 250 -6.56 6.23 -9.93
CA ILE A 250 -6.27 6.78 -8.59
C ILE A 250 -5.57 5.72 -7.74
N THR A 251 -4.66 6.13 -6.87
CA THR A 251 -4.06 5.27 -5.86
C THR A 251 -4.40 5.75 -4.45
N THR A 252 -4.67 4.83 -3.56
CA THR A 252 -4.80 5.08 -2.11
C THR A 252 -3.91 4.13 -1.35
N THR A 253 -2.97 4.65 -0.57
CA THR A 253 -2.21 3.86 0.39
C THR A 253 -2.84 3.98 1.77
N VAL A 254 -3.23 2.85 2.34
CA VAL A 254 -3.90 2.79 3.65
C VAL A 254 -2.90 2.39 4.73
N PHE A 255 -2.94 3.08 5.85
CA PHE A 255 -2.09 2.86 7.03
C PHE A 255 -2.95 2.53 8.26
N PRO A 256 -3.42 1.27 8.40
CA PRO A 256 -4.17 0.87 9.56
C PRO A 256 -3.31 0.87 10.82
N ALA A 257 -3.90 1.34 11.93
CA ALA A 257 -3.44 1.08 13.28
C ALA A 257 -3.76 -0.37 13.69
N ILE A 258 -3.88 -0.66 14.97
CA ILE A 258 -4.27 -2.00 15.43
C ILE A 258 -5.78 -2.17 15.23
N ILE A 259 -6.14 -3.05 14.31
CA ILE A 259 -7.54 -3.36 13.99
C ILE A 259 -7.87 -4.77 14.52
N ASN A 260 -8.97 -4.89 15.24
CA ASN A 260 -9.49 -6.19 15.69
C ASN A 260 -10.05 -6.98 14.49
N THR A 261 -9.19 -7.75 13.85
CA THR A 261 -9.57 -8.60 12.70
C THR A 261 -9.89 -10.02 13.13
N ARG A 262 -9.11 -10.56 14.09
CA ARG A 262 -9.30 -11.85 14.77
C ARG A 262 -8.84 -11.67 16.21
N LYS A 263 -9.63 -12.15 17.16
CA LYS A 263 -9.36 -11.97 18.59
C LYS A 263 -7.97 -12.47 18.99
N GLU A 264 -7.62 -13.69 18.55
CA GLU A 264 -6.34 -14.32 18.87
C GLU A 264 -5.15 -13.52 18.31
N SER A 265 -5.31 -12.97 17.11
CA SER A 265 -4.27 -12.13 16.47
C SER A 265 -4.09 -10.83 17.23
N THR A 266 -5.18 -10.20 17.64
CA THR A 266 -5.16 -8.93 18.36
C THR A 266 -4.54 -9.12 19.75
N GLU A 267 -4.91 -10.16 20.47
CA GLU A 267 -4.33 -10.48 21.78
C GLU A 267 -2.81 -10.69 21.67
N ARG A 268 -2.33 -11.41 20.65
CA ARG A 268 -0.87 -11.58 20.42
C ARG A 268 -0.17 -10.28 20.05
N ILE A 269 -0.79 -9.39 19.27
CA ILE A 269 -0.20 -8.08 18.98
C ILE A 269 0.01 -7.27 20.26
N LEU A 270 -0.94 -7.31 21.17
CA LEU A 270 -0.86 -6.60 22.44
C LEU A 270 0.17 -7.18 23.43
N THR A 271 0.74 -8.36 23.18
CA THR A 271 1.87 -8.88 23.97
C THR A 271 3.23 -8.31 23.52
N ILE A 272 3.30 -7.59 22.39
CA ILE A 272 4.55 -7.00 21.92
C ILE A 272 4.95 -5.86 22.87
N PRO A 273 6.21 -5.83 23.38
CA PRO A 273 6.64 -4.79 24.30
C PRO A 273 6.44 -3.39 23.74
N GLY A 274 5.74 -2.54 24.51
CA GLY A 274 5.42 -1.16 24.15
C GLY A 274 4.19 -1.01 23.24
N VAL A 275 3.39 -2.06 23.08
CA VAL A 275 2.13 -2.04 22.30
C VAL A 275 0.92 -2.32 23.20
N GLU A 276 1.12 -2.71 24.45
CA GLU A 276 0.11 -3.20 25.38
C GLU A 276 -1.08 -2.26 25.58
N ASN A 277 -0.80 -0.95 25.55
CA ASN A 277 -1.79 0.11 25.81
C ASN A 277 -2.27 0.80 24.52
N PHE A 278 -1.94 0.26 23.34
CA PHE A 278 -2.40 0.86 22.11
C PHE A 278 -3.90 0.66 21.90
N PRO A 279 -4.60 1.68 21.38
CA PRO A 279 -6.00 1.54 21.07
C PRO A 279 -6.21 0.50 19.96
N VAL A 280 -7.20 -0.36 20.17
CA VAL A 280 -7.65 -1.36 19.20
C VAL A 280 -8.97 -0.89 18.60
N TYR A 281 -9.06 -0.84 17.28
CA TYR A 281 -10.22 -0.35 16.57
C TYR A 281 -10.98 -1.50 15.89
N SER A 282 -12.27 -1.30 15.63
CA SER A 282 -13.07 -2.32 14.96
C SER A 282 -12.79 -2.41 13.47
N SER A 283 -13.00 -3.58 12.88
CA SER A 283 -12.91 -3.78 11.43
C SER A 283 -13.96 -2.96 10.68
N GLU A 284 -15.14 -2.74 11.27
CA GLU A 284 -16.23 -1.94 10.70
C GLU A 284 -15.80 -0.49 10.53
N LEU A 285 -15.21 0.12 11.56
CA LEU A 285 -14.66 1.47 11.48
C LEU A 285 -13.58 1.57 10.40
N ALA A 286 -12.71 0.55 10.30
CA ALA A 286 -11.70 0.50 9.27
C ALA A 286 -12.33 0.44 7.87
N GLY A 287 -13.32 -0.41 7.65
CA GLY A 287 -14.05 -0.51 6.38
C GLY A 287 -14.69 0.81 5.97
N GLN A 288 -15.41 1.47 6.89
CA GLN A 288 -16.04 2.78 6.66
C GLN A 288 -15.01 3.85 6.29
N THR A 289 -13.93 3.95 7.06
CA THR A 289 -12.87 4.93 6.81
C THR A 289 -12.20 4.70 5.46
N ILE A 290 -11.87 3.44 5.12
CA ILE A 290 -11.22 3.11 3.85
C ILE A 290 -12.13 3.44 2.66
N VAL A 291 -13.39 3.05 2.70
CA VAL A 291 -14.31 3.32 1.58
C VAL A 291 -14.60 4.81 1.44
N GLN A 292 -14.69 5.55 2.55
CA GLN A 292 -14.78 7.01 2.49
C GLN A 292 -13.53 7.63 1.84
N GLY A 293 -12.32 7.16 2.20
CA GLY A 293 -11.07 7.61 1.58
C GLY A 293 -11.01 7.30 0.07
N ILE A 294 -11.47 6.10 -0.35
CA ILE A 294 -11.61 5.74 -1.77
C ILE A 294 -12.53 6.73 -2.49
N ARG A 295 -13.69 7.05 -1.90
CA ARG A 295 -14.66 7.98 -2.48
C ARG A 295 -14.16 9.42 -2.53
N ASN A 296 -13.31 9.81 -1.58
CA ASN A 296 -12.67 11.13 -1.55
C ASN A 296 -11.40 11.22 -2.41
N ASN A 297 -10.95 10.13 -3.05
CA ASN A 297 -9.68 10.03 -3.76
C ASN A 297 -8.47 10.35 -2.87
N GLU A 298 -8.51 9.99 -1.59
CA GLU A 298 -7.40 10.24 -0.67
C GLU A 298 -6.18 9.39 -1.06
N ARG A 299 -5.06 10.05 -1.35
CA ARG A 299 -3.81 9.37 -1.74
C ARG A 299 -3.22 8.56 -0.59
N LYS A 300 -3.29 9.08 0.62
CA LYS A 300 -2.77 8.46 1.85
C LYS A 300 -3.81 8.55 2.94
N LEU A 301 -4.11 7.44 3.58
CA LEU A 301 -5.18 7.33 4.55
C LEU A 301 -4.71 6.58 5.79
N VAL A 302 -4.71 7.24 6.95
CA VAL A 302 -4.52 6.57 8.25
C VAL A 302 -5.88 6.07 8.74
N VAL A 303 -5.90 4.89 9.35
CA VAL A 303 -7.13 4.27 9.85
C VAL A 303 -6.97 3.90 11.33
N PRO A 304 -7.77 4.49 12.20
CA PRO A 304 -8.80 5.51 11.97
C PRO A 304 -8.21 6.86 11.59
N ASN A 305 -9.01 7.72 10.94
CA ASN A 305 -8.56 9.02 10.43
C ASN A 305 -8.47 10.11 11.55
N ASN A 306 -7.94 9.74 12.70
CA ASN A 306 -7.67 10.64 13.85
C ASN A 306 -6.23 11.20 13.83
N VAL A 307 -5.35 10.59 13.05
CA VAL A 307 -3.96 11.04 12.80
C VAL A 307 -3.80 11.29 11.32
N LYS A 308 -3.19 12.39 10.94
CA LYS A 308 -2.88 12.67 9.54
C LYS A 308 -1.51 12.09 9.13
N THR A 309 -1.39 11.69 7.88
CA THR A 309 -0.14 11.08 7.36
C THR A 309 1.09 11.97 7.53
N TRP A 310 0.93 13.31 7.46
CA TRP A 310 2.04 14.23 7.70
C TRP A 310 2.54 14.18 9.15
N GLN A 311 1.67 13.88 10.12
CA GLN A 311 2.08 13.67 11.51
C GLN A 311 2.95 12.41 11.63
N LEU A 312 2.59 11.34 10.93
CA LEU A 312 3.43 10.12 10.87
C LEU A 312 4.78 10.40 10.21
N ALA A 313 4.80 11.21 9.14
CA ALA A 313 6.05 11.59 8.45
C ALA A 313 6.98 12.39 9.36
N ILE A 314 6.46 13.33 10.16
CA ILE A 314 7.26 14.05 11.16
C ILE A 314 7.94 13.07 12.14
N TYR A 315 7.25 12.01 12.57
CA TYR A 315 7.87 11.00 13.43
C TYR A 315 9.03 10.26 12.77
N GLU A 316 8.99 10.07 11.47
CA GLU A 316 10.06 9.40 10.72
C GLU A 316 11.36 10.21 10.77
N ASP A 317 11.26 11.54 10.67
CA ASP A 317 12.40 12.47 10.62
C ASP A 317 12.91 12.91 12.00
N LEU A 318 12.12 12.74 13.06
CA LEU A 318 12.54 13.09 14.41
C LEU A 318 13.61 12.13 14.94
N PRO A 319 14.60 12.64 15.75
CA PRO A 319 15.53 11.78 16.45
C PRO A 319 14.83 10.68 17.25
N ARG A 320 15.28 9.44 17.13
CA ARG A 320 14.63 8.25 17.74
C ARG A 320 14.39 8.38 19.26
N ARG A 321 15.20 9.15 19.96
CA ARG A 321 14.97 9.42 21.40
C ARG A 321 13.71 10.25 21.62
N ILE A 322 13.43 11.22 20.75
CA ILE A 322 12.23 12.07 20.82
C ILE A 322 10.98 11.27 20.44
N THR A 323 11.05 10.51 19.35
CA THR A 323 9.91 9.66 18.93
C THR A 323 9.54 8.65 20.00
N ARG A 324 10.51 8.02 20.66
CA ARG A 324 10.26 7.09 21.76
C ARG A 324 9.60 7.77 22.97
N LEU A 325 10.07 8.95 23.37
CA LEU A 325 9.47 9.72 24.45
C LEU A 325 8.01 10.10 24.13
N PHE A 326 7.76 10.55 22.92
CA PHE A 326 6.42 10.94 22.50
C PHE A 326 5.46 9.74 22.49
N LEU A 327 5.87 8.60 21.94
CA LEU A 327 5.07 7.38 21.94
C LEU A 327 4.79 6.90 23.37
N LEU A 328 5.77 6.95 24.27
CA LEU A 328 5.60 6.61 25.67
C LEU A 328 4.64 7.57 26.41
N GLN A 329 4.55 8.83 26.01
CA GLN A 329 3.63 9.79 26.61
C GLN A 329 2.22 9.70 26.06
N LEU A 330 2.06 9.47 24.74
CA LEU A 330 0.75 9.34 24.11
C LEU A 330 -0.03 8.11 24.59
N PHE A 331 0.67 7.06 25.00
CA PHE A 331 0.08 5.76 25.34
C PHE A 331 0.29 5.36 26.80
N LYS A 332 0.71 6.30 27.65
CA LYS A 332 0.76 6.16 29.13
C LYS A 332 -0.54 6.57 29.82
N GLY A 333 -1.58 6.94 29.07
CA GLY A 333 -2.88 7.31 29.58
C GLY A 333 -3.79 6.11 29.82
#